data_bccd6319ed2dcb18b84148075bb6c978
#
_entry.id   bccd6319ed2dcb18b84148075bb6c978
#
_cell.length_a   1.000
_cell.length_b   1.000
_cell.length_c   1.000
_cell.angle_alpha   90.00
_cell.angle_beta   90.00
_cell.angle_gamma   90.00
#
_symmetry.space_group_name_H-M   'P 1'
#
loop_
_entity.id
_entity.type
_entity.pdbx_description
1 polymer ?
#
loop_
_entity_poly.entity_id
_entity_poly.type
_entity_poly.pdbx_seq_one_letter_code
_entity_poly.pdbx_strand_id
1 'polypeptide(L)'
;MSAVRLGRRPLALGLGALALMPGSASAFGEAGAFRARLLVAGAGHTDEARVQGASRWAQELVRRTSAPGRPAPDRVEADRPALFREPFVVWSGSDDVGALSMSEVRGLERFLRLGGMLVVDDAEPSSGAFGRSARRELSRVLPEAPPVRLEATHVLFKTFYLLDRPVGRVLGPTHVEAIVRGRNAVVLFLSHDLLGALARRGEGWAFGVEPGGTEQRERAIRFAVNIAMYALCSDYKDDVVHAPFLLQRRGRAR
;
A
#
# COMPACT_ATOMS: atom_id res chain seq x y z
N MET A 1 86.82 6.15 -29.39
CA MET A 1 85.46 5.69 -29.88
C MET A 1 84.65 5.29 -28.65
N SER A 2 83.89 6.23 -28.13
CA SER A 2 83.06 6.04 -26.92
C SER A 2 81.62 6.04 -27.27
N ALA A 3 80.91 4.95 -27.01
CA ALA A 3 79.51 4.78 -27.26
C ALA A 3 78.71 5.28 -26.04
N VAL A 4 77.89 6.29 -26.26
CA VAL A 4 76.93 6.82 -25.27
C VAL A 4 75.70 5.93 -25.25
N ARG A 5 75.38 5.32 -24.10
CA ARG A 5 74.14 4.57 -23.87
C ARG A 5 73.05 5.56 -23.35
N LEU A 6 72.00 5.75 -24.16
CA LEU A 6 70.77 6.42 -23.69
C LEU A 6 69.96 5.45 -22.85
N GLY A 7 69.74 5.82 -21.60
CA GLY A 7 68.83 5.12 -20.70
C GLY A 7 67.37 5.48 -21.00
N ARG A 8 66.54 4.50 -21.33
CA ARG A 8 65.10 4.62 -21.42
C ARG A 8 64.48 4.55 -20.01
N ARG A 9 63.91 5.62 -19.56
CA ARG A 9 63.02 5.64 -18.38
C ARG A 9 61.63 5.17 -18.79
N PRO A 10 61.01 4.18 -18.13
CA PRO A 10 59.62 3.85 -18.36
C PRO A 10 58.72 4.85 -17.61
N LEU A 11 57.84 5.52 -18.37
CA LEU A 11 56.75 6.31 -17.81
C LEU A 11 55.67 5.33 -17.31
N ALA A 12 55.53 5.21 -16.01
CA ALA A 12 54.39 4.49 -15.40
C ALA A 12 53.18 5.39 -15.42
N LEU A 13 52.29 5.18 -16.39
CA LEU A 13 50.92 5.73 -16.39
C LEU A 13 50.09 4.93 -15.40
N GLY A 14 49.87 5.49 -14.22
CA GLY A 14 48.92 4.97 -13.23
C GLY A 14 47.50 5.26 -13.74
N LEU A 15 46.84 4.27 -14.34
CA LEU A 15 45.37 4.28 -14.51
C LEU A 15 44.73 4.05 -13.14
N GLY A 16 44.30 5.11 -12.49
CA GLY A 16 43.37 5.07 -11.38
C GLY A 16 42.00 4.63 -11.87
N ALA A 17 41.74 3.31 -11.77
CA ALA A 17 40.38 2.79 -11.95
C ALA A 17 39.49 3.29 -10.79
N LEU A 18 38.76 4.37 -11.03
CA LEU A 18 37.66 4.79 -10.15
C LEU A 18 36.56 3.72 -10.28
N ALA A 19 36.54 2.77 -9.35
CA ALA A 19 35.45 1.82 -9.23
C ALA A 19 34.18 2.61 -8.83
N LEU A 20 33.39 2.99 -9.82
CA LEU A 20 31.99 3.35 -9.63
C LEU A 20 31.28 2.10 -9.12
N MET A 21 31.21 1.95 -7.79
CA MET A 21 30.26 1.03 -7.17
C MET A 21 28.86 1.51 -7.60
N PRO A 22 28.06 0.68 -8.27
CA PRO A 22 26.66 0.99 -8.43
C PRO A 22 26.08 0.99 -7.02
N GLY A 23 25.83 2.18 -6.44
CA GLY A 23 24.96 2.30 -5.30
C GLY A 23 23.66 1.62 -5.70
N SER A 24 23.27 0.57 -4.96
CA SER A 24 21.94 -0.02 -5.10
C SER A 24 20.96 1.11 -4.83
N ALA A 25 20.49 1.76 -5.89
CA ALA A 25 19.34 2.62 -5.81
C ALA A 25 18.19 1.70 -5.39
N SER A 26 17.89 1.69 -4.08
CA SER A 26 16.66 1.12 -3.57
C SER A 26 15.55 1.84 -4.31
N ALA A 27 14.80 1.14 -5.16
CA ALA A 27 13.68 1.71 -5.91
C ALA A 27 12.62 2.30 -4.95
N PHE A 28 12.71 1.93 -3.68
CA PHE A 28 11.93 2.44 -2.57
C PHE A 28 12.91 2.95 -1.52
N GLY A 29 13.09 4.26 -1.40
CA GLY A 29 13.72 4.87 -0.23
C GLY A 29 12.92 4.57 1.04
N GLU A 30 13.40 4.97 2.22
CA GLU A 30 12.61 4.82 3.46
C GLU A 30 11.19 5.42 3.35
N ALA A 31 11.03 6.48 2.55
CA ALA A 31 9.74 7.09 2.26
C ALA A 31 8.81 6.20 1.43
N GLY A 32 9.35 5.27 0.64
CA GLY A 32 8.60 4.31 -0.18
C GLY A 32 8.32 2.96 0.51
N ALA A 33 8.61 2.80 1.80
CA ALA A 33 8.33 1.57 2.51
C ALA A 33 6.84 1.44 2.84
N PHE A 34 6.24 0.28 2.55
CA PHE A 34 4.84 0.01 2.84
C PHE A 34 4.54 0.02 4.34
N ARG A 35 3.48 0.72 4.71
CA ARG A 35 2.87 0.67 6.04
C ARG A 35 1.36 0.64 5.91
N ALA A 36 0.70 -0.32 6.55
CA ALA A 36 -0.75 -0.34 6.67
C ALA A 36 -1.18 0.60 7.80
N ARG A 37 -1.27 1.91 7.49
CA ARG A 37 -1.69 2.94 8.45
C ARG A 37 -3.20 2.87 8.64
N LEU A 38 -3.65 2.87 9.91
CA LEU A 38 -5.05 2.79 10.25
C LEU A 38 -5.69 4.18 10.15
N LEU A 39 -6.66 4.32 9.25
CA LEU A 39 -7.43 5.54 9.10
C LEU A 39 -8.43 5.68 10.25
N VAL A 40 -8.44 6.84 10.90
CA VAL A 40 -9.44 7.25 11.86
C VAL A 40 -10.35 8.28 11.17
N ALA A 41 -11.63 7.92 10.97
CA ALA A 41 -12.63 8.79 10.34
C ALA A 41 -14.04 8.41 10.84
N GLY A 42 -14.86 9.41 11.09
CA GLY A 42 -16.19 9.23 11.66
C GLY A 42 -16.17 8.54 13.03
N ALA A 43 -17.20 7.78 13.34
CA ALA A 43 -17.31 6.99 14.56
C ALA A 43 -16.64 5.59 14.44
N GLY A 44 -15.99 5.29 13.31
CA GLY A 44 -15.38 4.00 13.04
C GLY A 44 -14.24 3.69 14.01
N HIS A 45 -14.25 2.47 14.58
CA HIS A 45 -13.24 2.00 15.51
C HIS A 45 -12.62 0.70 15.02
N THR A 46 -11.29 0.67 14.98
CA THR A 46 -10.51 -0.56 14.72
C THR A 46 -10.07 -1.15 16.05
N ASP A 47 -10.46 -2.38 16.34
CA ASP A 47 -10.05 -3.08 17.56
C ASP A 47 -8.55 -3.41 17.56
N GLU A 48 -8.00 -3.64 18.78
CA GLU A 48 -6.55 -3.82 18.97
C GLU A 48 -6.01 -5.05 18.23
N ALA A 49 -6.77 -6.13 18.08
CA ALA A 49 -6.32 -7.31 17.38
C ALA A 49 -6.12 -7.01 15.88
N ARG A 50 -7.00 -6.20 15.26
CA ARG A 50 -6.85 -5.76 13.86
C ARG A 50 -5.75 -4.71 13.69
N VAL A 51 -5.45 -3.92 14.73
CA VAL A 51 -4.23 -3.08 14.74
C VAL A 51 -2.98 -3.95 14.60
N GLN A 52 -2.92 -5.07 15.33
CA GLN A 52 -1.85 -6.05 15.16
C GLN A 52 -1.90 -6.73 13.79
N GLY A 53 -3.07 -6.89 13.21
CA GLY A 53 -3.26 -7.35 11.82
C GLY A 53 -2.61 -6.42 10.80
N ALA A 54 -2.77 -5.11 10.97
CA ALA A 54 -2.13 -4.10 10.11
C ALA A 54 -0.59 -4.15 10.22
N SER A 55 -0.07 -4.31 11.43
CA SER A 55 1.36 -4.53 11.68
C SER A 55 1.86 -5.79 10.99
N ARG A 56 1.12 -6.90 11.13
CA ARG A 56 1.43 -8.18 10.50
C ARG A 56 1.43 -8.09 8.97
N TRP A 57 0.57 -7.27 8.39
CA TRP A 57 0.54 -7.05 6.94
C TRP A 57 1.90 -6.62 6.38
N ALA A 58 2.51 -5.58 6.97
CA ALA A 58 3.83 -5.12 6.58
C ALA A 58 4.93 -6.17 6.84
N GLN A 59 4.83 -6.94 7.96
CA GLN A 59 5.75 -8.04 8.25
C GLN A 59 5.68 -9.14 7.18
N GLU A 60 4.46 -9.53 6.76
CA GLU A 60 4.28 -10.55 5.73
C GLU A 60 4.80 -10.09 4.36
N LEU A 61 4.62 -8.81 4.02
CA LEU A 61 5.20 -8.23 2.82
C LEU A 61 6.74 -8.38 2.83
N VAL A 62 7.39 -7.90 3.88
CA VAL A 62 8.87 -7.99 4.02
C VAL A 62 9.35 -9.43 3.99
N ARG A 63 8.66 -10.33 4.70
CA ARG A 63 9.04 -11.73 4.78
C ARG A 63 8.92 -12.48 3.46
N ARG A 64 7.97 -12.09 2.60
CA ARG A 64 7.62 -12.83 1.37
C ARG A 64 8.14 -12.19 0.10
N THR A 65 8.58 -10.94 0.19
CA THR A 65 9.07 -10.17 -0.96
C THR A 65 10.37 -9.46 -0.59
N SER A 66 10.98 -8.78 -1.54
CA SER A 66 12.10 -7.86 -1.28
C SER A 66 11.64 -6.41 -1.05
N ALA A 67 10.33 -6.16 -1.03
CA ALA A 67 9.80 -4.82 -0.84
C ALA A 67 10.00 -4.35 0.62
N PRO A 68 10.39 -3.09 0.83
CA PRO A 68 10.56 -2.54 2.16
C PRO A 68 9.20 -2.35 2.84
N GLY A 69 9.15 -2.62 4.16
CA GLY A 69 7.95 -2.45 4.97
C GLY A 69 8.25 -1.94 6.37
N ARG A 70 7.31 -1.21 6.95
CA ARG A 70 7.34 -0.71 8.33
C ARG A 70 6.22 -1.34 9.14
N PRO A 71 6.53 -2.36 9.96
CA PRO A 71 5.49 -3.08 10.71
C PRO A 71 4.92 -2.30 11.90
N ALA A 72 5.55 -1.21 12.34
CA ALA A 72 5.03 -0.44 13.47
C ALA A 72 3.62 0.08 13.19
N PRO A 73 2.64 -0.17 14.08
CA PRO A 73 1.29 0.35 13.94
C PRO A 73 1.32 1.88 13.88
N ASP A 74 0.46 2.46 13.05
CA ASP A 74 0.27 3.91 12.95
C ASP A 74 -1.21 4.21 12.72
N ARG A 75 -1.71 5.25 13.38
CA ARG A 75 -3.07 5.75 13.23
C ARG A 75 -3.02 7.16 12.66
N VAL A 76 -3.90 7.45 11.72
CA VAL A 76 -3.95 8.76 11.07
C VAL A 76 -5.39 9.22 10.92
N GLU A 77 -5.65 10.45 11.35
CA GLU A 77 -6.95 11.09 11.21
C GLU A 77 -7.13 11.62 9.77
N ALA A 78 -8.35 11.49 9.25
CA ALA A 78 -8.69 11.86 7.88
C ALA A 78 -8.53 13.36 7.58
N ASP A 79 -8.61 14.22 8.58
CA ASP A 79 -8.54 15.68 8.46
C ASP A 79 -7.16 16.27 8.80
N ARG A 80 -6.17 15.42 9.14
CA ARG A 80 -4.83 15.88 9.57
C ARG A 80 -3.80 15.86 8.44
N PRO A 81 -2.84 16.80 8.44
CA PRO A 81 -1.75 16.83 7.46
C PRO A 81 -0.91 15.53 7.43
N ALA A 82 -0.88 14.78 8.55
CA ALA A 82 -0.19 13.50 8.63
C ALA A 82 -0.74 12.46 7.63
N LEU A 83 -1.99 12.59 7.18
CA LEU A 83 -2.59 11.74 6.14
C LEU A 83 -1.72 11.70 4.88
N PHE A 84 -1.15 12.83 4.49
CA PHE A 84 -0.39 13.00 3.23
C PHE A 84 1.09 12.58 3.30
N ARG A 85 1.55 12.03 4.43
CA ARG A 85 2.95 11.60 4.57
C ARG A 85 3.26 10.30 3.84
N GLU A 86 2.28 9.42 3.72
CA GLU A 86 2.42 8.11 3.09
C GLU A 86 1.16 7.80 2.27
N PRO A 87 1.29 7.15 1.10
CA PRO A 87 0.18 7.04 0.14
C PRO A 87 -0.84 5.93 0.45
N PHE A 88 -0.66 5.16 1.53
CA PHE A 88 -1.53 4.03 1.83
C PHE A 88 -2.16 4.13 3.22
N VAL A 89 -3.47 3.89 3.27
CA VAL A 89 -4.23 3.78 4.52
C VAL A 89 -5.25 2.64 4.44
N VAL A 90 -5.59 2.06 5.59
CA VAL A 90 -6.66 1.06 5.74
C VAL A 90 -7.67 1.56 6.76
N TRP A 91 -8.95 1.57 6.38
CA TRP A 91 -10.09 1.93 7.22
C TRP A 91 -10.86 0.67 7.55
N SER A 92 -10.84 0.24 8.79
CA SER A 92 -11.49 -0.98 9.24
C SER A 92 -12.39 -0.72 10.45
N GLY A 93 -13.52 -1.38 10.47
CA GLY A 93 -14.51 -1.30 11.55
C GLY A 93 -15.61 -2.33 11.38
N SER A 94 -16.46 -2.46 12.41
CA SER A 94 -17.63 -3.37 12.44
C SER A 94 -18.96 -2.64 12.31
N ASP A 95 -19.00 -1.38 12.75
CA ASP A 95 -20.23 -0.62 12.95
C ASP A 95 -20.37 0.52 11.93
N ASP A 96 -21.56 1.12 11.85
CA ASP A 96 -21.78 2.31 11.02
C ASP A 96 -20.88 3.47 11.47
N VAL A 97 -20.14 4.02 10.53
CA VAL A 97 -19.18 5.12 10.79
C VAL A 97 -19.84 6.46 11.06
N GLY A 98 -21.16 6.56 10.92
CA GLY A 98 -21.86 7.83 10.96
C GLY A 98 -21.56 8.72 9.77
N ALA A 99 -21.90 9.99 9.87
CA ALA A 99 -21.60 10.99 8.86
C ALA A 99 -20.20 11.56 9.10
N LEU A 100 -19.35 11.54 8.09
CA LEU A 100 -18.04 12.21 8.13
C LEU A 100 -18.24 13.73 8.20
N SER A 101 -17.42 14.40 8.98
CA SER A 101 -17.33 15.85 8.99
C SER A 101 -16.85 16.38 7.63
N MET A 102 -17.12 17.65 7.34
CA MET A 102 -16.65 18.26 6.10
C MET A 102 -15.12 18.35 6.01
N SER A 103 -14.40 18.39 7.14
CA SER A 103 -12.94 18.35 7.17
C SER A 103 -12.40 16.97 6.78
N GLU A 104 -13.00 15.89 7.28
CA GLU A 104 -12.65 14.51 6.91
C GLU A 104 -12.96 14.23 5.44
N VAL A 105 -14.13 14.65 4.94
CA VAL A 105 -14.50 14.51 3.52
C VAL A 105 -13.47 15.20 2.63
N ARG A 106 -13.11 16.47 2.92
CA ARG A 106 -12.10 17.21 2.14
C ARG A 106 -10.70 16.59 2.26
N GLY A 107 -10.33 16.10 3.44
CA GLY A 107 -9.05 15.43 3.66
C GLY A 107 -8.93 14.16 2.81
N LEU A 108 -9.93 13.29 2.84
CA LEU A 108 -9.99 12.07 2.04
C LEU A 108 -10.08 12.38 0.54
N GLU A 109 -10.90 13.35 0.12
CA GLU A 109 -10.97 13.75 -1.28
C GLU A 109 -9.58 14.15 -1.80
N ARG A 110 -8.91 15.05 -1.09
CA ARG A 110 -7.56 15.50 -1.47
C ARG A 110 -6.56 14.35 -1.47
N PHE A 111 -6.60 13.46 -0.47
CA PHE A 111 -5.73 12.29 -0.38
C PHE A 111 -5.87 11.38 -1.60
N LEU A 112 -7.10 11.00 -1.94
CA LEU A 112 -7.39 10.12 -3.08
C LEU A 112 -7.11 10.81 -4.42
N ARG A 113 -7.31 12.13 -4.53
CA ARG A 113 -6.99 12.90 -5.74
C ARG A 113 -5.49 13.05 -5.97
N LEU A 114 -4.67 13.02 -4.93
CA LEU A 114 -3.21 13.06 -4.99
C LEU A 114 -2.57 11.68 -5.24
N GLY A 115 -3.37 10.63 -5.47
CA GLY A 115 -2.87 9.28 -5.73
C GLY A 115 -2.81 8.38 -4.49
N GLY A 116 -3.28 8.85 -3.34
CA GLY A 116 -3.39 8.00 -2.15
C GLY A 116 -4.33 6.82 -2.38
N MET A 117 -4.05 5.70 -1.72
CA MET A 117 -4.83 4.48 -1.80
C MET A 117 -5.48 4.15 -0.44
N LEU A 118 -6.77 3.88 -0.44
CA LEU A 118 -7.56 3.49 0.72
C LEU A 118 -8.08 2.06 0.56
N VAL A 119 -7.86 1.22 1.56
CA VAL A 119 -8.56 -0.06 1.71
C VAL A 119 -9.63 0.09 2.79
N VAL A 120 -10.87 -0.15 2.43
CA VAL A 120 -12.01 -0.28 3.35
C VAL A 120 -12.14 -1.77 3.67
N ASP A 121 -11.88 -2.15 4.91
CA ASP A 121 -11.90 -3.55 5.37
C ASP A 121 -13.03 -3.74 6.40
N ASP A 122 -14.14 -4.36 5.95
CA ASP A 122 -15.29 -4.66 6.79
C ASP A 122 -14.94 -5.79 7.77
N ALA A 123 -14.87 -5.45 9.05
CA ALA A 123 -14.52 -6.38 10.11
C ALA A 123 -15.67 -7.33 10.49
N GLU A 124 -16.91 -6.99 10.14
CA GLU A 124 -18.10 -7.82 10.36
C GLU A 124 -18.98 -7.85 9.10
N PRO A 125 -18.53 -8.56 8.05
CA PRO A 125 -19.22 -8.59 6.76
C PRO A 125 -20.63 -9.20 6.82
N SER A 126 -20.92 -10.01 7.84
CA SER A 126 -22.25 -10.59 8.05
C SER A 126 -23.30 -9.50 8.37
N SER A 127 -22.93 -8.50 9.14
CA SER A 127 -23.75 -7.31 9.36
C SER A 127 -23.66 -6.33 8.20
N GLY A 128 -22.47 -6.15 7.66
CA GLY A 128 -22.14 -5.22 6.59
C GLY A 128 -22.38 -3.74 6.94
N ALA A 129 -22.57 -3.41 8.21
CA ALA A 129 -22.88 -2.05 8.65
C ALA A 129 -21.77 -1.06 8.32
N PHE A 130 -20.53 -1.45 8.63
CA PHE A 130 -19.34 -0.67 8.29
C PHE A 130 -19.21 -0.49 6.78
N GLY A 131 -19.24 -1.57 6.01
CA GLY A 131 -19.04 -1.54 4.57
C GLY A 131 -20.08 -0.69 3.84
N ARG A 132 -21.37 -0.73 4.27
CA ARG A 132 -22.44 0.13 3.70
C ARG A 132 -22.22 1.60 4.04
N SER A 133 -21.92 1.91 5.29
CA SER A 133 -21.71 3.29 5.72
C SER A 133 -20.44 3.89 5.10
N ALA A 134 -19.35 3.15 5.00
CA ALA A 134 -18.14 3.59 4.33
C ALA A 134 -18.40 3.92 2.83
N ARG A 135 -19.19 3.10 2.12
CA ARG A 135 -19.60 3.39 0.73
C ARG A 135 -20.42 4.67 0.63
N ARG A 136 -21.39 4.86 1.55
CA ARG A 136 -22.20 6.08 1.62
C ARG A 136 -21.31 7.31 1.78
N GLU A 137 -20.37 7.27 2.70
CA GLU A 137 -19.48 8.41 2.97
C GLU A 137 -18.48 8.64 1.82
N LEU A 138 -17.94 7.59 1.23
CA LEU A 138 -17.02 7.71 0.10
C LEU A 138 -17.71 8.19 -1.19
N SER A 139 -19.02 7.98 -1.34
CA SER A 139 -19.78 8.62 -2.41
C SER A 139 -19.92 10.15 -2.25
N ARG A 140 -19.77 10.67 -1.01
CA ARG A 140 -19.67 12.11 -0.76
C ARG A 140 -18.25 12.65 -1.03
N VAL A 141 -17.23 11.79 -0.84
CA VAL A 141 -15.82 12.13 -1.08
C VAL A 141 -15.51 12.19 -2.58
N LEU A 142 -16.00 11.23 -3.36
CA LEU A 142 -15.78 11.13 -4.81
C LEU A 142 -17.10 10.86 -5.54
N PRO A 143 -18.02 11.85 -5.60
CA PRO A 143 -19.35 11.63 -6.18
C PRO A 143 -19.34 11.31 -7.67
N GLU A 144 -18.28 11.71 -8.38
CA GLU A 144 -18.10 11.45 -9.81
C GLU A 144 -17.57 10.04 -10.13
N ALA A 145 -17.16 9.26 -9.14
CA ALA A 145 -16.49 7.99 -9.32
C ALA A 145 -17.21 6.84 -8.58
N PRO A 146 -18.28 6.28 -9.16
CA PRO A 146 -18.98 5.14 -8.56
C PRO A 146 -18.07 3.90 -8.50
N PRO A 147 -18.26 3.02 -7.50
CA PRO A 147 -17.51 1.77 -7.42
C PRO A 147 -17.78 0.86 -8.64
N VAL A 148 -16.73 0.20 -9.10
CA VAL A 148 -16.76 -0.82 -10.15
C VAL A 148 -16.23 -2.15 -9.62
N ARG A 149 -16.59 -3.27 -10.25
CA ARG A 149 -16.10 -4.59 -9.87
C ARG A 149 -14.75 -4.87 -10.51
N LEU A 150 -13.81 -5.35 -9.71
CA LEU A 150 -12.53 -5.89 -10.15
C LEU A 150 -12.59 -7.42 -10.06
N GLU A 151 -12.64 -8.07 -11.21
CA GLU A 151 -12.65 -9.53 -11.32
C GLU A 151 -11.22 -10.09 -11.22
N ALA A 152 -11.08 -11.42 -11.07
CA ALA A 152 -9.79 -12.11 -10.94
C ALA A 152 -8.80 -11.82 -12.09
N THR A 153 -9.28 -11.31 -13.22
CA THR A 153 -8.43 -10.88 -14.35
C THR A 153 -7.68 -9.58 -14.09
N HIS A 154 -8.13 -8.79 -13.11
CA HIS A 154 -7.49 -7.52 -12.77
C HIS A 154 -6.09 -7.73 -12.19
N VAL A 155 -5.17 -6.77 -12.43
CA VAL A 155 -3.76 -6.84 -11.99
C VAL A 155 -3.61 -7.01 -10.48
N LEU A 156 -4.53 -6.51 -9.66
CA LEU A 156 -4.55 -6.68 -8.21
C LEU A 156 -4.40 -8.15 -7.78
N PHE A 157 -5.01 -9.08 -8.53
CA PHE A 157 -4.97 -10.52 -8.23
C PHE A 157 -3.71 -11.22 -8.76
N LYS A 158 -2.82 -10.49 -9.45
CA LYS A 158 -1.64 -11.04 -10.13
C LYS A 158 -0.36 -10.23 -9.83
N THR A 159 -0.42 -9.27 -8.91
CA THR A 159 0.69 -8.35 -8.65
C THR A 159 1.94 -9.07 -8.16
N PHE A 160 1.76 -10.08 -7.30
CA PHE A 160 2.85 -10.93 -6.80
C PHE A 160 2.45 -12.41 -6.79
N TYR A 161 1.31 -12.74 -6.19
CA TYR A 161 0.71 -14.08 -6.22
C TYR A 161 -0.40 -14.14 -7.25
N LEU A 162 -0.57 -15.29 -7.90
CA LEU A 162 -1.72 -15.56 -8.75
C LEU A 162 -2.89 -16.02 -7.86
N LEU A 163 -3.93 -15.20 -7.80
CA LEU A 163 -5.14 -15.46 -7.02
C LEU A 163 -6.36 -15.40 -7.93
N ASP A 164 -7.35 -16.22 -7.62
CA ASP A 164 -8.61 -16.33 -8.34
C ASP A 164 -9.76 -15.51 -7.74
N ARG A 165 -9.59 -15.05 -6.47
CA ARG A 165 -10.60 -14.29 -5.73
C ARG A 165 -9.99 -13.56 -4.54
N PRO A 166 -10.66 -12.53 -3.99
CA PRO A 166 -10.29 -11.95 -2.70
C PRO A 166 -10.53 -12.97 -1.58
N VAL A 167 -9.70 -12.93 -0.55
CA VAL A 167 -9.78 -13.83 0.60
C VAL A 167 -9.46 -13.06 1.87
N GLY A 168 -10.19 -13.34 2.94
CA GLY A 168 -9.96 -12.82 4.29
C GLY A 168 -10.33 -13.84 5.35
N ARG A 169 -10.71 -13.36 6.54
CA ARG A 169 -11.13 -14.20 7.66
C ARG A 169 -12.39 -15.01 7.34
N VAL A 170 -13.29 -14.40 6.62
CA VAL A 170 -14.52 -15.03 6.13
C VAL A 170 -14.57 -15.01 4.62
N LEU A 171 -15.36 -15.91 4.03
CA LEU A 171 -15.65 -15.87 2.60
C LEU A 171 -16.67 -14.77 2.31
N GLY A 172 -16.54 -14.16 1.15
CA GLY A 172 -17.39 -13.08 0.67
C GLY A 172 -17.52 -13.13 -0.86
N PRO A 173 -17.85 -12.02 -1.50
CA PRO A 173 -17.91 -11.88 -2.95
C PRO A 173 -16.63 -12.36 -3.63
N THR A 174 -16.74 -12.91 -4.84
CA THR A 174 -15.58 -13.38 -5.62
C THR A 174 -14.82 -12.25 -6.33
N HIS A 175 -15.29 -11.02 -6.21
CA HIS A 175 -14.72 -9.80 -6.78
C HIS A 175 -14.43 -8.78 -5.66
N VAL A 176 -13.62 -7.78 -5.97
CA VAL A 176 -13.44 -6.58 -5.15
C VAL A 176 -14.20 -5.43 -5.79
N GLU A 177 -14.99 -4.67 -5.03
CA GLU A 177 -15.48 -3.38 -5.50
C GLU A 177 -14.40 -2.32 -5.29
N ALA A 178 -14.25 -1.40 -6.24
CA ALA A 178 -13.21 -0.39 -6.18
C ALA A 178 -13.64 0.92 -6.81
N ILE A 179 -13.19 2.04 -6.27
CA ILE A 179 -13.22 3.32 -6.96
C ILE A 179 -11.93 3.43 -7.78
N VAL A 180 -12.09 3.65 -9.09
CA VAL A 180 -10.97 3.75 -10.03
C VAL A 180 -10.83 5.19 -10.49
N ARG A 181 -9.59 5.70 -10.49
CA ARG A 181 -9.23 6.99 -11.07
C ARG A 181 -8.10 6.80 -12.08
N GLY A 182 -8.35 7.23 -13.30
CA GLY A 182 -7.45 6.93 -14.39
C GLY A 182 -7.30 5.42 -14.61
N ARG A 183 -6.14 4.87 -14.33
CA ARG A 183 -5.85 3.43 -14.45
C ARG A 183 -5.69 2.73 -13.10
N ASN A 184 -5.77 3.47 -11.99
CA ASN A 184 -5.46 2.97 -10.66
C ASN A 184 -6.75 2.83 -9.83
N ALA A 185 -6.89 1.71 -9.14
CA ALA A 185 -7.87 1.54 -8.09
C ALA A 185 -7.38 2.28 -6.84
N VAL A 186 -8.03 3.39 -6.51
CA VAL A 186 -7.64 4.25 -5.37
C VAL A 186 -8.40 3.92 -4.10
N VAL A 187 -9.56 3.25 -4.21
CA VAL A 187 -10.28 2.69 -3.06
C VAL A 187 -10.59 1.23 -3.36
N LEU A 188 -10.34 0.33 -2.42
CA LEU A 188 -10.79 -1.07 -2.45
C LEU A 188 -11.78 -1.30 -1.31
N PHE A 189 -12.92 -1.93 -1.61
CA PHE A 189 -13.90 -2.35 -0.61
C PHE A 189 -13.81 -3.85 -0.40
N LEU A 190 -13.36 -4.26 0.78
CA LEU A 190 -13.21 -5.66 1.18
C LEU A 190 -14.34 -6.03 2.15
N SER A 191 -15.07 -7.08 1.80
CA SER A 191 -16.12 -7.69 2.64
C SER A 191 -15.66 -9.08 3.11
N HIS A 192 -14.42 -9.16 3.61
CA HIS A 192 -13.77 -10.44 3.92
C HIS A 192 -13.04 -10.41 5.28
N ASP A 193 -12.99 -9.28 5.97
CA ASP A 193 -12.23 -9.07 7.21
C ASP A 193 -10.75 -9.50 7.04
N LEU A 194 -10.05 -8.78 6.16
CA LEU A 194 -8.65 -9.06 5.85
C LEU A 194 -7.74 -8.88 7.06
N LEU A 195 -7.90 -7.77 7.80
CA LEU A 195 -7.11 -7.53 9.01
C LEU A 195 -7.38 -8.59 10.08
N GLY A 196 -8.63 -9.08 10.21
CA GLY A 196 -8.97 -10.17 11.10
C GLY A 196 -8.26 -11.48 10.74
N ALA A 197 -8.07 -11.77 9.44
CA ALA A 197 -7.28 -12.92 9.01
C ALA A 197 -5.80 -12.83 9.41
N LEU A 198 -5.24 -11.61 9.52
CA LEU A 198 -3.86 -11.36 9.90
C LEU A 198 -3.66 -11.09 11.40
N ALA A 199 -4.76 -10.88 12.14
CA ALA A 199 -4.72 -10.48 13.54
C ALA A 199 -4.09 -11.54 14.45
N ARG A 200 -3.21 -11.08 15.34
CA ARG A 200 -2.53 -11.92 16.33
C ARG A 200 -2.91 -11.54 17.75
N ARG A 201 -2.87 -12.54 18.65
CA ARG A 201 -3.00 -12.34 20.10
C ARG A 201 -1.99 -13.25 20.80
N GLY A 202 -0.95 -12.66 21.39
CA GLY A 202 0.20 -13.41 21.89
C GLY A 202 0.85 -14.24 20.78
N GLU A 203 1.15 -15.50 21.06
CA GLU A 203 1.75 -16.43 20.10
C GLU A 203 0.75 -16.98 19.05
N GLY A 204 -0.57 -16.81 19.28
CA GLY A 204 -1.63 -17.37 18.43
C GLY A 204 -2.27 -16.36 17.48
N TRP A 205 -3.24 -16.84 16.71
CA TRP A 205 -4.15 -16.02 15.93
C TRP A 205 -5.28 -15.49 16.82
N ALA A 206 -5.68 -14.24 16.61
CA ALA A 206 -6.75 -13.62 17.39
C ALA A 206 -8.13 -14.17 17.04
N PHE A 207 -8.32 -14.57 15.78
CA PHE A 207 -9.59 -15.05 15.24
C PHE A 207 -9.40 -16.33 14.44
N GLY A 208 -10.43 -17.20 14.45
CA GLY A 208 -10.56 -18.30 13.49
C GLY A 208 -10.76 -17.76 12.06
N VAL A 209 -10.40 -18.56 11.07
CA VAL A 209 -10.67 -18.27 9.66
C VAL A 209 -11.59 -19.35 9.11
N GLU A 210 -12.70 -18.97 8.54
CA GLU A 210 -13.77 -19.89 8.14
C GLU A 210 -14.21 -19.66 6.70
N PRO A 211 -14.57 -20.76 6.01
CA PRO A 211 -14.58 -22.16 6.45
C PRO A 211 -13.23 -22.89 6.26
N GLY A 212 -12.26 -22.33 5.54
CA GLY A 212 -11.07 -23.01 5.02
C GLY A 212 -9.85 -22.99 5.96
N GLY A 213 -9.97 -22.54 7.21
CA GLY A 213 -8.93 -22.64 8.23
C GLY A 213 -7.56 -22.07 7.79
N THR A 214 -6.51 -22.87 8.00
CA THR A 214 -5.11 -22.45 7.74
C THR A 214 -4.85 -22.17 6.26
N GLU A 215 -5.43 -22.91 5.35
CA GLU A 215 -5.26 -22.69 3.90
C GLU A 215 -5.89 -21.36 3.46
N GLN A 216 -7.10 -21.09 3.91
CA GLN A 216 -7.77 -19.81 3.63
C GLN A 216 -6.97 -18.64 4.22
N ARG A 217 -6.40 -18.77 5.43
CA ARG A 217 -5.54 -17.77 6.04
C ARG A 217 -4.30 -17.51 5.19
N GLU A 218 -3.64 -18.56 4.71
CA GLU A 218 -2.49 -18.41 3.82
C GLU A 218 -2.86 -17.65 2.54
N ARG A 219 -4.02 -17.95 1.95
CA ARG A 219 -4.53 -17.21 0.78
C ARG A 219 -4.87 -15.75 1.12
N ALA A 220 -5.40 -15.47 2.32
CA ALA A 220 -5.65 -14.11 2.80
C ALA A 220 -4.34 -13.31 2.95
N ILE A 221 -3.30 -13.94 3.50
CA ILE A 221 -1.96 -13.32 3.59
C ILE A 221 -1.40 -13.02 2.19
N ARG A 222 -1.53 -13.93 1.24
CA ARG A 222 -1.12 -13.68 -0.16
C ARG A 222 -1.90 -12.53 -0.79
N PHE A 223 -3.19 -12.43 -0.51
CA PHE A 223 -4.01 -11.32 -1.01
C PHE A 223 -3.58 -9.99 -0.39
N ALA A 224 -3.27 -9.95 0.90
CA ALA A 224 -2.71 -8.78 1.56
C ALA A 224 -1.38 -8.34 0.92
N VAL A 225 -0.47 -9.29 0.62
CA VAL A 225 0.78 -9.00 -0.08
C VAL A 225 0.51 -8.44 -1.48
N ASN A 226 -0.46 -8.99 -2.22
CA ASN A 226 -0.84 -8.46 -3.53
C ASN A 226 -1.32 -7.01 -3.46
N ILE A 227 -2.16 -6.66 -2.48
CA ILE A 227 -2.64 -5.28 -2.28
C ILE A 227 -1.46 -4.35 -1.97
N ALA A 228 -0.55 -4.76 -1.08
CA ALA A 228 0.62 -3.96 -0.73
C ALA A 228 1.54 -3.73 -1.94
N MET A 229 1.81 -4.77 -2.72
CA MET A 229 2.60 -4.67 -3.96
C MET A 229 1.90 -3.81 -5.01
N TYR A 230 0.57 -3.91 -5.11
CA TYR A 230 -0.21 -3.06 -6.00
C TYR A 230 -0.09 -1.58 -5.61
N ALA A 231 -0.20 -1.25 -4.32
CA ALA A 231 -0.05 0.10 -3.81
C ALA A 231 1.35 0.67 -4.12
N LEU A 232 2.41 -0.08 -3.83
CA LEU A 232 3.79 0.32 -4.10
C LEU A 232 4.07 0.52 -5.60
N CYS A 233 3.52 -0.34 -6.46
CA CYS A 233 3.70 -0.23 -7.92
C CYS A 233 2.89 0.91 -8.53
N SER A 234 1.76 1.29 -7.94
CA SER A 234 0.91 2.39 -8.41
C SER A 234 1.57 3.73 -8.12
N ASP A 235 2.16 3.89 -6.94
CA ASP A 235 2.91 5.08 -6.53
C ASP A 235 4.14 5.34 -7.44
N TYR A 236 4.90 4.28 -7.75
CA TYR A 236 6.06 4.38 -8.64
C TYR A 236 5.71 4.87 -10.06
N LYS A 237 4.55 4.50 -10.61
CA LYS A 237 4.15 4.93 -11.95
C LYS A 237 3.79 6.41 -12.00
N ASP A 238 3.20 6.93 -10.95
CA ASP A 238 2.85 8.35 -10.88
C ASP A 238 4.10 9.24 -10.70
N ASP A 239 5.09 8.81 -9.93
CA ASP A 239 6.39 9.48 -9.78
C ASP A 239 7.17 9.55 -11.09
N VAL A 240 7.17 8.50 -11.89
CA VAL A 240 7.84 8.49 -13.21
C VAL A 240 7.19 9.46 -14.19
N VAL A 241 5.88 9.65 -14.12
CA VAL A 241 5.16 10.62 -14.98
C VAL A 241 5.41 12.05 -14.54
N HIS A 242 5.62 12.31 -13.24
CA HIS A 242 5.84 13.66 -12.73
C HIS A 242 7.31 14.11 -12.68
N ALA A 243 8.27 13.18 -12.72
CA ALA A 243 9.70 13.50 -12.73
C ALA A 243 10.12 14.47 -13.84
N PRO A 244 9.67 14.35 -15.11
CA PRO A 244 9.97 15.33 -16.16
C PRO A 244 9.42 16.72 -15.87
N PHE A 245 8.25 16.83 -15.24
CA PHE A 245 7.61 18.11 -14.89
C PHE A 245 8.35 18.85 -13.79
N LEU A 246 8.86 18.13 -12.80
CA LEU A 246 9.63 18.71 -11.68
C LEU A 246 11.01 19.18 -12.13
N LEU A 247 11.65 18.48 -13.08
CA LEU A 247 12.93 18.87 -13.68
C LEU A 247 12.79 20.12 -14.56
N GLN A 248 11.70 20.27 -15.31
CA GLN A 248 11.43 21.46 -16.12
C GLN A 248 11.18 22.72 -15.27
N ARG A 249 10.58 22.59 -14.09
CA ARG A 249 10.39 23.72 -13.16
C ARG A 249 11.70 24.18 -12.54
N ARG A 250 12.65 23.28 -12.22
CA ARG A 250 13.97 23.63 -11.71
C ARG A 250 14.88 24.28 -12.77
N GLY A 251 14.70 23.95 -14.05
CA GLY A 251 15.44 24.52 -15.17
C GLY A 251 15.01 25.95 -15.57
N ARG A 252 13.83 26.43 -15.13
CA ARG A 252 13.31 27.77 -15.39
C ARG A 252 13.54 28.78 -14.26
N ALA A 253 14.17 28.36 -13.17
CA ALA A 253 14.47 29.19 -12.00
C ALA A 253 15.98 29.55 -11.90
N ARG A 254 16.68 29.57 -13.04
CA ARG A 254 18.04 30.10 -13.18
C ARG A 254 18.07 31.17 -14.23
#